data_264eae1119620d00a43bf7804d33f79c
#
_entry.id   264eae1119620d00a43bf7804d33f79c
#
_cell.length_a   1.000
_cell.length_b   1.000
_cell.length_c   1.000
_cell.angle_alpha   90.00
_cell.angle_beta   90.00
_cell.angle_gamma   90.00
#
_symmetry.space_group_name_H-M   'P 1'
#
loop_
_entity.id
_entity.type
_entity.pdbx_description
1 polymer ?
#
loop_
_entity_poly.entity_id
_entity_poly.type
_entity_poly.pdbx_seq_one_letter_code
_entity_poly.pdbx_strand_id
1 'polypeptide(L)'
;MKRVGRECGDEFVVAWLCKQLHEYVKTLSTADQLNTADIQNLALVIYSAYSSLNLAEVMLFFSRLAAGIYGIVGYNSVRGENITARIRQFLEDRRRELDRYERQREELQRRAEEEQRKLHAVDYGTYKSLLAKLAAERFAGDEDAARAYLAAHPREFDAHGVFSSARE
;
A
#
# COMPACT_ATOMS: atom_id res chain seq x y z
N MET A 1 12.00 8.50 8.15
CA MET A 1 13.17 9.08 8.86
C MET A 1 13.02 9.05 10.38
N LYS A 2 11.87 9.40 10.96
CA LYS A 2 11.63 9.37 12.43
C LYS A 2 12.04 8.06 13.13
N ARG A 3 11.80 6.91 12.51
CA ARG A 3 12.17 5.63 13.10
C ARG A 3 13.69 5.50 13.27
N VAL A 4 14.44 5.83 12.22
CA VAL A 4 15.91 5.77 12.24
C VAL A 4 16.47 6.82 13.20
N GLY A 5 15.87 8.02 13.28
CA GLY A 5 16.26 9.04 14.25
C GLY A 5 16.11 8.57 15.70
N ARG A 6 15.08 7.78 16.02
CA ARG A 6 14.92 7.20 17.37
C ARG A 6 15.95 6.11 17.69
N GLU A 7 16.39 5.35 16.68
CA GLU A 7 17.32 4.22 16.86
C GLU A 7 18.78 4.67 16.80
N CYS A 8 19.12 5.63 15.92
CA CYS A 8 20.50 6.03 15.64
C CYS A 8 20.82 7.49 16.02
N GLY A 9 19.82 8.25 16.45
CA GLY A 9 19.95 9.69 16.71
C GLY A 9 19.54 10.53 15.50
N ASP A 10 18.92 11.69 15.78
CA ASP A 10 18.46 12.63 14.75
C ASP A 10 19.62 13.21 13.95
N GLU A 11 20.77 13.41 14.60
CA GLU A 11 21.99 13.90 13.97
C GLU A 11 22.50 12.96 12.86
N PHE A 12 22.36 11.65 13.08
CA PHE A 12 22.70 10.65 12.05
C PHE A 12 21.85 10.82 10.78
N VAL A 13 20.54 11.03 10.95
CA VAL A 13 19.64 11.21 9.81
C VAL A 13 19.94 12.51 9.09
N VAL A 14 20.22 13.60 9.82
CA VAL A 14 20.59 14.90 9.24
C VAL A 14 21.91 14.78 8.49
N ALA A 15 22.95 14.16 9.06
CA ALA A 15 24.22 13.93 8.39
C ALA A 15 24.06 13.10 7.10
N TRP A 16 23.22 12.05 7.16
CA TRP A 16 22.90 11.26 5.99
C TRP A 16 22.18 12.08 4.89
N LEU A 17 21.22 12.95 5.27
CA LEU A 17 20.55 13.85 4.35
C LEU A 17 21.54 14.84 3.72
N CYS A 18 22.46 15.41 4.51
CA CYS A 18 23.52 16.27 3.99
C CYS A 18 24.35 15.57 2.91
N LYS A 19 24.70 14.31 3.14
CA LYS A 19 25.42 13.49 2.15
C LYS A 19 24.61 13.33 0.86
N GLN A 20 23.32 12.98 0.96
CA GLN A 20 22.46 12.80 -0.22
C GLN A 20 22.30 14.11 -1.00
N LEU A 21 22.08 15.23 -0.31
CA LEU A 21 22.00 16.56 -0.91
C LEU A 21 23.31 16.93 -1.61
N HIS A 22 24.45 16.71 -0.96
CA HIS A 22 25.75 17.00 -1.53
C HIS A 22 26.02 16.20 -2.81
N GLU A 23 25.73 14.89 -2.80
CA GLU A 23 25.87 14.05 -3.99
C GLU A 23 24.93 14.51 -5.12
N TYR A 24 23.69 14.88 -4.79
CA TYR A 24 22.76 15.43 -5.78
C TYR A 24 23.26 16.74 -6.38
N VAL A 25 23.69 17.70 -5.54
CA VAL A 25 24.18 19.02 -6.00
C VAL A 25 25.41 18.87 -6.91
N LYS A 26 26.29 17.90 -6.65
CA LYS A 26 27.43 17.60 -7.53
C LYS A 26 27.01 17.16 -8.95
N THR A 27 25.83 16.57 -9.10
CA THR A 27 25.33 16.17 -10.43
C THR A 27 24.84 17.36 -11.27
N LEU A 28 24.64 18.51 -10.62
CA LEU A 28 24.14 19.71 -11.29
C LEU A 28 25.30 20.53 -11.86
N SER A 29 25.27 20.78 -13.16
CA SER A 29 26.28 21.59 -13.88
C SER A 29 25.97 23.08 -13.72
N THR A 30 25.82 23.58 -12.50
CA THR A 30 25.52 24.99 -12.22
C THR A 30 26.72 25.72 -11.59
N ALA A 31 26.91 26.97 -11.94
CA ALA A 31 27.98 27.78 -11.38
C ALA A 31 27.74 28.10 -9.89
N ASP A 32 26.50 28.32 -9.50
CA ASP A 32 26.10 28.61 -8.12
C ASP A 32 25.58 27.36 -7.46
N GLN A 33 26.45 26.65 -6.73
CA GLN A 33 26.09 25.49 -5.91
C GLN A 33 25.77 25.97 -4.49
N LEU A 34 24.93 25.19 -3.82
CA LEU A 34 24.68 25.35 -2.38
C LEU A 34 25.98 25.17 -1.60
N ASN A 35 26.29 26.10 -0.73
CA ASN A 35 27.41 25.95 0.20
C ASN A 35 27.08 24.92 1.30
N THR A 36 28.08 24.51 2.07
CA THR A 36 27.92 23.51 3.12
C THR A 36 26.89 23.91 4.18
N ALA A 37 26.84 25.20 4.54
CA ALA A 37 25.87 25.69 5.53
C ALA A 37 24.44 25.63 4.99
N ASP A 38 24.24 25.97 3.71
CA ASP A 38 22.93 25.87 3.06
C ASP A 38 22.46 24.41 2.97
N ILE A 39 23.37 23.48 2.66
CA ILE A 39 23.06 22.03 2.65
C ILE A 39 22.65 21.54 4.05
N GLN A 40 23.35 21.98 5.10
CA GLN A 40 23.00 21.60 6.47
C GLN A 40 21.63 22.16 6.87
N ASN A 41 21.37 23.42 6.59
CA ASN A 41 20.09 24.05 6.86
C ASN A 41 18.95 23.38 6.09
N LEU A 42 19.17 23.07 4.81
CA LEU A 42 18.19 22.36 4.00
C LEU A 42 17.92 20.94 4.51
N ALA A 43 18.94 20.22 4.95
CA ALA A 43 18.80 18.90 5.56
C ALA A 43 17.93 18.95 6.84
N LEU A 44 18.16 19.95 7.69
CA LEU A 44 17.35 20.17 8.89
C LEU A 44 15.88 20.49 8.53
N VAL A 45 15.65 21.35 7.54
CA VAL A 45 14.30 21.66 7.04
C VAL A 45 13.61 20.40 6.50
N ILE A 46 14.31 19.59 5.69
CA ILE A 46 13.76 18.34 5.16
C ILE A 46 13.45 17.36 6.29
N TYR A 47 14.35 17.21 7.26
CA TYR A 47 14.12 16.32 8.39
C TYR A 47 12.93 16.74 9.23
N SER A 48 12.82 18.02 9.57
CA SER A 48 11.71 18.55 10.39
C SER A 48 10.36 18.46 9.68
N ALA A 49 10.31 18.90 8.41
CA ALA A 49 9.05 19.00 7.65
C ALA A 49 8.58 17.66 7.05
N TYR A 50 9.51 16.77 6.68
CA TYR A 50 9.21 15.54 5.94
C TYR A 50 9.70 14.27 6.65
N SER A 51 9.79 14.28 7.97
CA SER A 51 10.26 13.16 8.79
C SER A 51 9.40 11.88 8.67
N SER A 52 8.19 11.97 8.13
CA SER A 52 7.32 10.82 7.81
C SER A 52 7.86 9.95 6.67
N LEU A 53 8.68 10.51 5.77
CA LEU A 53 9.33 9.74 4.73
C LEU A 53 10.36 8.76 5.34
N ASN A 54 10.45 7.56 4.78
CA ASN A 54 11.54 6.65 5.08
C ASN A 54 12.78 6.94 4.21
N LEU A 55 13.94 6.36 4.53
CA LEU A 55 15.19 6.62 3.80
C LEU A 55 15.11 6.16 2.34
N ALA A 56 14.43 5.05 2.06
CA ALA A 56 14.28 4.55 0.69
C ALA A 56 13.43 5.51 -0.17
N GLU A 57 12.38 6.10 0.41
CA GLU A 57 11.56 7.11 -0.26
C GLU A 57 12.36 8.38 -0.56
N VAL A 58 13.22 8.79 0.35
CA VAL A 58 14.13 9.93 0.12
C VAL A 58 15.14 9.62 -0.99
N MET A 59 15.72 8.42 -1.00
CA MET A 59 16.59 7.99 -2.10
C MET A 59 15.85 7.97 -3.45
N LEU A 60 14.62 7.44 -3.46
CA LEU A 60 13.78 7.43 -4.65
C LEU A 60 13.48 8.86 -5.13
N PHE A 61 13.18 9.77 -4.19
CA PHE A 61 13.00 11.19 -4.50
C PHE A 61 14.22 11.77 -5.20
N PHE A 62 15.43 11.61 -4.65
CA PHE A 62 16.65 12.13 -5.26
C PHE A 62 16.97 11.48 -6.61
N SER A 63 16.71 10.19 -6.76
CA SER A 63 16.85 9.49 -8.04
C SER A 63 15.91 10.07 -9.12
N ARG A 64 14.63 10.28 -8.78
CA ARG A 64 13.64 10.89 -9.68
C ARG A 64 13.97 12.35 -9.99
N LEU A 65 14.49 13.07 -9.01
CA LEU A 65 14.94 14.46 -9.18
C LEU A 65 16.14 14.55 -10.13
N ALA A 66 17.13 13.69 -9.95
CA ALA A 66 18.30 13.60 -10.85
C ALA A 66 17.91 13.17 -12.27
N ALA A 67 16.89 12.32 -12.41
CA ALA A 67 16.32 11.93 -13.70
C ALA A 67 15.48 13.05 -14.37
N GLY A 68 15.30 14.19 -13.71
CA GLY A 68 14.53 15.32 -14.25
C GLY A 68 13.03 15.16 -14.26
N ILE A 69 12.48 14.13 -13.58
CA ILE A 69 11.02 13.85 -13.55
C ILE A 69 10.23 15.05 -13.02
N TYR A 70 10.81 15.80 -12.09
CA TYR A 70 10.21 17.00 -11.51
C TYR A 70 10.69 18.31 -12.17
N GLY A 71 11.29 18.19 -13.36
CA GLY A 71 11.89 19.31 -14.05
C GLY A 71 13.27 19.68 -13.49
N ILE A 72 13.92 20.64 -14.16
CA ILE A 72 15.27 21.11 -13.80
C ILE A 72 15.19 21.96 -12.53
N VAL A 73 15.98 21.60 -11.53
CA VAL A 73 16.13 22.37 -10.29
C VAL A 73 17.21 23.44 -10.50
N GLY A 74 16.77 24.60 -10.97
CA GLY A 74 17.65 25.76 -11.14
C GLY A 74 18.43 25.74 -12.45
N TYR A 75 18.13 26.67 -13.31
CA TYR A 75 18.89 26.88 -14.55
C TYR A 75 20.21 27.64 -14.30
N ASN A 76 20.22 28.55 -13.31
CA ASN A 76 21.38 29.37 -12.98
C ASN A 76 21.82 29.27 -11.51
N SER A 77 20.96 28.84 -10.61
CA SER A 77 21.29 28.65 -9.18
C SER A 77 20.43 27.55 -8.52
N VAL A 78 21.06 26.76 -7.67
CA VAL A 78 20.33 25.76 -6.84
C VAL A 78 19.88 26.46 -5.58
N ARG A 79 18.56 26.57 -5.40
CA ARG A 79 17.95 27.08 -4.17
C ARG A 79 17.26 25.95 -3.41
N GLY A 80 17.43 25.94 -2.09
CA GLY A 80 16.79 24.96 -1.21
C GLY A 80 15.27 24.91 -1.37
N GLU A 81 14.63 26.07 -1.62
CA GLU A 81 13.20 26.20 -1.89
C GLU A 81 12.74 25.37 -3.11
N ASN A 82 13.57 25.33 -4.16
CA ASN A 82 13.27 24.55 -5.35
C ASN A 82 13.27 23.05 -5.05
N ILE A 83 14.17 22.58 -4.21
CA ILE A 83 14.24 21.17 -3.79
C ILE A 83 13.04 20.81 -2.93
N THR A 84 12.69 21.64 -1.94
CA THR A 84 11.52 21.39 -1.07
C THR A 84 10.20 21.45 -1.84
N ALA A 85 10.06 22.31 -2.83
CA ALA A 85 8.89 22.33 -3.71
C ALA A 85 8.74 20.99 -4.48
N ARG A 86 9.85 20.38 -4.92
CA ARG A 86 9.84 19.08 -5.59
C ARG A 86 9.53 17.92 -4.66
N ILE A 87 9.87 18.02 -3.36
CA ILE A 87 9.42 17.03 -2.35
C ILE A 87 7.90 17.01 -2.25
N ARG A 88 7.22 18.17 -2.29
CA ARG A 88 5.76 18.22 -2.29
C ARG A 88 5.17 17.51 -3.50
N GLN A 89 5.72 17.77 -4.68
CA GLN A 89 5.31 17.08 -5.90
C GLN A 89 5.52 15.56 -5.82
N PHE A 90 6.66 15.13 -5.29
CA PHE A 90 6.92 13.72 -5.01
C PHE A 90 5.89 13.08 -4.07
N LEU A 91 5.49 13.80 -3.01
CA LEU A 91 4.47 13.32 -2.07
C LEU A 91 3.09 13.16 -2.72
N GLU A 92 2.72 14.07 -3.62
CA GLU A 92 1.48 13.97 -4.38
C GLU A 92 1.50 12.74 -5.31
N ASP A 93 2.61 12.54 -6.04
CA ASP A 93 2.77 11.39 -6.92
C ASP A 93 2.76 10.08 -6.13
N ARG A 94 3.48 10.03 -4.99
CA ARG A 94 3.47 8.89 -4.07
C ARG A 94 2.06 8.55 -3.61
N ARG A 95 1.27 9.56 -3.22
CA ARG A 95 -0.12 9.35 -2.83
C ARG A 95 -0.93 8.74 -3.97
N ARG A 96 -0.81 9.28 -5.18
CA ARG A 96 -1.51 8.75 -6.37
C ARG A 96 -1.08 7.32 -6.70
N GLU A 97 0.20 7.01 -6.55
CA GLU A 97 0.72 5.65 -6.77
C GLU A 97 0.17 4.65 -5.74
N LEU A 98 0.12 5.05 -4.45
CA LEU A 98 -0.46 4.23 -3.38
C LEU A 98 -1.96 3.99 -3.59
N ASP A 99 -2.74 5.05 -3.86
CA ASP A 99 -4.18 4.95 -4.15
C ASP A 99 -4.45 4.01 -5.34
N ARG A 100 -3.60 4.06 -6.37
CA ARG A 100 -3.71 3.17 -7.54
C ARG A 100 -3.41 1.71 -7.16
N TYR A 101 -2.36 1.50 -6.37
CA TYR A 101 -1.99 0.17 -5.90
C TYR A 101 -3.07 -0.45 -5.00
N GLU A 102 -3.64 0.32 -4.09
CA GLU A 102 -4.72 -0.12 -3.20
C GLU A 102 -5.95 -0.52 -4.01
N ARG A 103 -6.39 0.29 -4.97
CA ARG A 103 -7.52 -0.04 -5.87
C ARG A 103 -7.26 -1.32 -6.68
N GLN A 104 -6.05 -1.50 -7.22
CA GLN A 104 -5.70 -2.73 -7.93
C GLN A 104 -5.75 -3.95 -7.02
N ARG A 105 -5.25 -3.83 -5.80
CA ARG A 105 -5.28 -4.89 -4.81
C ARG A 105 -6.71 -5.27 -4.41
N GLU A 106 -7.55 -4.28 -4.14
CA GLU A 106 -8.97 -4.49 -3.83
C GLU A 106 -9.71 -5.17 -5.00
N GLU A 107 -9.44 -4.74 -6.23
CA GLU A 107 -10.05 -5.35 -7.40
C GLU A 107 -9.62 -6.81 -7.59
N LEU A 108 -8.34 -7.12 -7.41
CA LEU A 108 -7.84 -8.49 -7.45
C LEU A 108 -8.46 -9.36 -6.36
N GLN A 109 -8.57 -8.84 -5.15
CA GLN A 109 -9.22 -9.53 -4.05
C GLN A 109 -10.70 -9.80 -4.33
N ARG A 110 -11.43 -8.78 -4.82
CA ARG A 110 -12.84 -8.94 -5.21
C ARG A 110 -13.02 -10.01 -6.29
N ARG A 111 -12.16 -10.01 -7.33
CA ARG A 111 -12.20 -11.04 -8.38
C ARG A 111 -11.95 -12.44 -7.82
N ALA A 112 -10.95 -12.59 -6.95
CA ALA A 112 -10.67 -13.86 -6.30
C ALA A 112 -11.85 -14.35 -5.44
N GLU A 113 -12.50 -13.44 -4.70
CA GLU A 113 -13.70 -13.77 -3.93
C GLU A 113 -14.90 -14.15 -4.82
N GLU A 114 -15.07 -13.45 -5.95
CA GLU A 114 -16.13 -13.77 -6.93
C GLU A 114 -15.88 -15.14 -7.59
N GLU A 115 -14.64 -15.46 -7.93
CA GLU A 115 -14.26 -16.77 -8.47
C GLU A 115 -14.51 -17.89 -7.44
N GLN A 116 -14.12 -17.65 -6.19
CA GLN A 116 -14.41 -18.61 -5.12
C GLN A 116 -15.91 -18.80 -4.90
N ARG A 117 -16.69 -17.70 -4.92
CA ARG A 117 -18.15 -17.82 -4.83
C ARG A 117 -18.73 -18.63 -6.00
N LYS A 118 -18.23 -18.43 -7.23
CA LYS A 118 -18.67 -19.20 -8.41
C LYS A 118 -18.31 -20.68 -8.29
N LEU A 119 -17.12 -21.01 -7.77
CA LEU A 119 -16.69 -22.39 -7.55
C LEU A 119 -17.57 -23.10 -6.48
N HIS A 120 -18.02 -22.36 -5.47
CA HIS A 120 -18.89 -22.89 -4.41
C HIS A 120 -20.39 -22.65 -4.68
N ALA A 121 -20.74 -22.00 -5.80
CA ALA A 121 -22.14 -21.79 -6.17
C ALA A 121 -22.78 -23.12 -6.57
N VAL A 122 -23.76 -23.53 -5.81
CA VAL A 122 -24.60 -24.68 -6.11
C VAL A 122 -25.78 -24.19 -6.95
N ASP A 123 -26.10 -24.90 -8.03
CA ASP A 123 -27.28 -24.54 -8.81
C ASP A 123 -28.56 -24.72 -7.96
N TYR A 124 -29.63 -23.96 -8.32
CA TYR A 124 -30.85 -23.94 -7.53
C TYR A 124 -31.52 -25.30 -7.40
N GLY A 125 -31.43 -26.14 -8.43
CA GLY A 125 -32.02 -27.50 -8.40
C GLY A 125 -31.30 -28.39 -7.39
N THR A 126 -29.98 -28.37 -7.42
CA THR A 126 -29.12 -29.07 -6.46
C THR A 126 -29.34 -28.55 -5.05
N TYR A 127 -29.39 -27.24 -4.85
CA TYR A 127 -29.69 -26.63 -3.55
C TYR A 127 -31.04 -27.10 -3.00
N LYS A 128 -32.10 -27.12 -3.81
CA LYS A 128 -33.44 -27.55 -3.40
C LYS A 128 -33.46 -29.03 -3.01
N SER A 129 -32.78 -29.88 -3.78
CA SER A 129 -32.70 -31.32 -3.48
C SER A 129 -31.95 -31.60 -2.17
N LEU A 130 -30.89 -30.87 -1.91
CA LEU A 130 -30.09 -30.96 -0.70
C LEU A 130 -30.84 -30.42 0.52
N LEU A 131 -31.58 -29.32 0.35
CA LEU A 131 -32.45 -28.78 1.40
C LEU A 131 -33.51 -29.77 1.82
N ALA A 132 -34.20 -30.42 0.84
CA ALA A 132 -35.21 -31.44 1.12
C ALA A 132 -34.62 -32.67 1.85
N LYS A 133 -33.43 -33.12 1.45
CA LYS A 133 -32.71 -34.19 2.17
C LYS A 133 -32.39 -33.80 3.61
N LEU A 134 -31.80 -32.62 3.80
CA LEU A 134 -31.47 -32.14 5.14
C LEU A 134 -32.69 -31.98 6.03
N ALA A 135 -33.78 -31.44 5.47
CA ALA A 135 -35.07 -31.34 6.19
C ALA A 135 -35.59 -32.72 6.63
N ALA A 136 -35.56 -33.70 5.74
CA ALA A 136 -36.00 -35.05 6.04
C ALA A 136 -35.12 -35.74 7.09
N GLU A 137 -33.82 -35.62 7.01
CA GLU A 137 -32.85 -36.32 7.86
C GLU A 137 -32.72 -35.73 9.27
N ARG A 138 -32.70 -34.38 9.38
CA ARG A 138 -32.39 -33.69 10.64
C ARG A 138 -33.54 -32.88 11.24
N PHE A 139 -34.53 -32.49 10.45
CA PHE A 139 -35.58 -31.56 10.86
C PHE A 139 -36.99 -32.08 10.64
N ALA A 140 -37.18 -33.40 10.59
CA ALA A 140 -38.47 -34.05 10.44
C ALA A 140 -39.34 -33.52 9.28
N GLY A 141 -38.71 -33.03 8.20
CA GLY A 141 -39.37 -32.48 7.02
C GLY A 141 -39.59 -30.97 7.04
N ASP A 142 -39.14 -30.27 8.09
CA ASP A 142 -39.23 -28.80 8.17
C ASP A 142 -38.14 -28.13 7.32
N GLU A 143 -38.51 -27.65 6.12
CA GLU A 143 -37.60 -26.97 5.21
C GLU A 143 -37.15 -25.58 5.72
N ASP A 144 -37.96 -24.89 6.53
CA ASP A 144 -37.62 -23.59 7.06
C ASP A 144 -36.55 -23.70 8.16
N ALA A 145 -36.68 -24.69 9.02
CA ALA A 145 -35.63 -25.01 9.99
C ALA A 145 -34.33 -25.48 9.33
N ALA A 146 -34.41 -26.29 8.29
CA ALA A 146 -33.24 -26.69 7.49
C ALA A 146 -32.56 -25.50 6.78
N ARG A 147 -33.36 -24.56 6.26
CA ARG A 147 -32.85 -23.32 5.62
C ARG A 147 -32.13 -22.40 6.62
N ALA A 148 -32.71 -22.23 7.80
CA ALA A 148 -32.11 -21.45 8.89
C ALA A 148 -30.79 -22.08 9.35
N TYR A 149 -30.73 -23.41 9.44
CA TYR A 149 -29.50 -24.12 9.75
C TYR A 149 -28.41 -23.91 8.71
N LEU A 150 -28.72 -24.04 7.43
CA LEU A 150 -27.76 -23.81 6.34
C LEU A 150 -27.24 -22.36 6.30
N ALA A 151 -28.11 -21.41 6.59
CA ALA A 151 -27.70 -19.98 6.67
C ALA A 151 -26.71 -19.72 7.81
N ALA A 152 -26.87 -20.45 8.93
CA ALA A 152 -25.95 -20.35 10.07
C ALA A 152 -24.63 -21.12 9.89
N HIS A 153 -24.61 -22.15 9.01
CA HIS A 153 -23.49 -23.07 8.83
C HIS A 153 -23.06 -23.19 7.35
N PRO A 154 -22.67 -22.07 6.67
CA PRO A 154 -22.41 -22.07 5.23
C PRO A 154 -21.20 -22.93 4.81
N ARG A 155 -20.32 -23.30 5.75
CA ARG A 155 -19.13 -24.13 5.49
C ARG A 155 -19.39 -25.65 5.50
N GLU A 156 -20.52 -26.08 6.00
CA GLU A 156 -20.90 -27.49 5.98
C GLU A 156 -21.43 -27.97 4.62
N PHE A 157 -21.60 -27.00 3.70
CA PHE A 157 -22.11 -27.22 2.35
C PHE A 157 -20.98 -27.05 1.34
N ASP A 158 -20.45 -28.13 0.82
CA ASP A 158 -19.55 -28.05 -0.31
C ASP A 158 -20.30 -28.17 -1.66
N ALA A 159 -19.63 -27.77 -2.75
CA ALA A 159 -20.21 -27.78 -4.09
C ALA A 159 -20.58 -29.20 -4.58
N HIS A 160 -20.18 -30.24 -3.87
CA HIS A 160 -20.44 -31.64 -4.22
C HIS A 160 -21.62 -32.22 -3.39
N GLY A 161 -22.24 -31.41 -2.53
CA GLY A 161 -23.41 -31.83 -1.74
C GLY A 161 -23.13 -32.91 -0.68
N VAL A 162 -21.87 -33.04 -0.32
CA VAL A 162 -21.45 -33.93 0.76
C VAL A 162 -21.45 -33.13 2.05
N PHE A 163 -22.34 -33.51 3.00
CA PHE A 163 -22.22 -33.03 4.36
C PHE A 163 -20.86 -33.47 4.89
N SER A 164 -19.93 -32.56 5.07
CA SER A 164 -18.75 -32.86 5.86
C SER A 164 -19.22 -33.15 7.26
N SER A 165 -19.33 -34.43 7.60
CA SER A 165 -19.56 -34.83 8.97
C SER A 165 -18.35 -34.34 9.75
N ALA A 166 -18.53 -33.27 10.54
CA ALA A 166 -17.56 -32.89 11.55
C ALA A 166 -17.37 -34.17 12.42
N ARG A 167 -16.24 -34.81 12.27
CA ARG A 167 -15.80 -35.82 13.20
C ARG A 167 -15.48 -35.08 14.50
N GLU A 168 -16.24 -35.41 15.53
CA GLU A 168 -15.90 -35.11 16.92
C GLU A 168 -14.47 -35.49 17.25
#